data_7ed1362449d0584cf87fc9599df811d4
#
_entry.id   7ed1362449d0584cf87fc9599df811d4
#
_cell.length_a   1.000
_cell.length_b   1.000
_cell.length_c   1.000
_cell.angle_alpha   90.00
_cell.angle_beta   90.00
_cell.angle_gamma   90.00
#
_symmetry.space_group_name_H-M   'P 1'
#
loop_
_entity.id
_entity.type
_entity.pdbx_description
1 polymer ?
#
loop_
_entity_poly.entity_id
_entity_poly.type
_entity_poly.pdbx_seq_one_letter_code
_entity_poly.pdbx_strand_id
1 'polypeptide(L)'
;MADPIVIWGAGAIGGTLGAYWARAGHDVLLVDIVKEHADACRTTGLTIFGPIEEFTQVIPAATPEELTGSYSRIVLSVKAQATRVALPMLAPHLAPDGFVFSAQNGLNEIEIAEAVGAERTMGCFVNFSADWHGPGRILFGGRSAVVVGEIDGSIRDRTRAMHELCRIFEPDAVLTDDIWGYLWGKMSYGAMLFATALNHDSMTANFADPARFPAWLALAREVVAVALARGVTPRACRRPLRAVSTKGGETQASTGSGGCTS
;
A
#
# COMPACT_ATOMS: atom_id res chain seq x y z
N MET A 1 -14.51 -2.92 -25.01
CA MET A 1 -13.87 -3.70 -23.93
C MET A 1 -13.82 -2.80 -22.73
N ALA A 2 -14.07 -3.30 -21.53
CA ALA A 2 -13.92 -2.48 -20.33
C ALA A 2 -12.46 -2.03 -20.22
N ASP A 3 -12.23 -0.80 -19.80
CA ASP A 3 -10.93 -0.21 -19.61
C ASP A 3 -10.29 -0.77 -18.32
N PRO A 4 -9.24 -1.61 -18.39
CA PRO A 4 -8.70 -2.27 -17.22
C PRO A 4 -8.05 -1.26 -16.26
N ILE A 5 -7.97 -1.65 -14.98
CA ILE A 5 -7.16 -0.95 -14.00
C ILE A 5 -5.70 -1.37 -14.24
N VAL A 6 -4.87 -0.45 -14.68
CA VAL A 6 -3.44 -0.70 -14.87
C VAL A 6 -2.72 -0.54 -13.54
N ILE A 7 -1.99 -1.57 -13.11
CA ILE A 7 -1.10 -1.51 -11.95
C ILE A 7 0.33 -1.35 -12.48
N TRP A 8 0.88 -0.14 -12.37
CA TRP A 8 2.25 0.16 -12.78
C TRP A 8 3.21 -0.05 -11.61
N GLY A 9 3.96 -1.14 -11.66
CA GLY A 9 4.74 -1.71 -10.57
C GLY A 9 3.98 -2.83 -9.86
N ALA A 10 4.03 -4.06 -10.40
CA ALA A 10 3.33 -5.22 -9.88
C ALA A 10 4.09 -5.91 -8.71
N GLY A 11 4.95 -5.16 -8.02
CA GLY A 11 5.67 -5.63 -6.83
C GLY A 11 4.77 -5.86 -5.62
N ALA A 12 5.36 -5.85 -4.41
CA ALA A 12 4.65 -6.21 -3.18
C ALA A 12 3.33 -5.47 -2.97
N ILE A 13 3.30 -4.15 -3.17
CA ILE A 13 2.09 -3.34 -2.96
C ILE A 13 1.13 -3.48 -4.14
N GLY A 14 1.57 -3.13 -5.35
CA GLY A 14 0.70 -3.15 -6.53
C GLY A 14 0.21 -4.53 -6.89
N GLY A 15 1.07 -5.54 -6.83
CA GLY A 15 0.68 -6.93 -7.08
C GLY A 15 -0.36 -7.43 -6.08
N THR A 16 -0.23 -7.08 -4.79
CA THR A 16 -1.25 -7.44 -3.79
C THR A 16 -2.60 -6.79 -4.12
N LEU A 17 -2.64 -5.46 -4.36
CA LEU A 17 -3.89 -4.77 -4.73
C LEU A 17 -4.50 -5.37 -6.00
N GLY A 18 -3.68 -5.54 -7.05
CA GLY A 18 -4.12 -6.11 -8.32
C GLY A 18 -4.67 -7.52 -8.20
N ALA A 19 -4.04 -8.38 -7.39
CA ALA A 19 -4.51 -9.75 -7.17
C ALA A 19 -5.88 -9.79 -6.46
N TYR A 20 -6.09 -8.94 -5.45
CA TYR A 20 -7.38 -8.84 -4.77
C TYR A 20 -8.48 -8.32 -5.69
N TRP A 21 -8.20 -7.30 -6.49
CA TRP A 21 -9.17 -6.72 -7.42
C TRP A 21 -9.52 -7.70 -8.56
N ALA A 22 -8.50 -8.37 -9.13
CA ALA A 22 -8.73 -9.39 -10.17
C ALA A 22 -9.55 -10.57 -9.62
N ARG A 23 -9.25 -11.04 -8.41
CA ARG A 23 -10.04 -12.10 -7.74
C ARG A 23 -11.48 -11.67 -7.49
N ALA A 24 -11.74 -10.40 -7.27
CA ALA A 24 -13.08 -9.84 -7.13
C ALA A 24 -13.81 -9.61 -8.45
N GLY A 25 -13.19 -9.96 -9.59
CA GLY A 25 -13.79 -9.88 -10.91
C GLY A 25 -13.56 -8.56 -11.66
N HIS A 26 -12.67 -7.70 -11.18
CA HIS A 26 -12.28 -6.51 -11.92
C HIS A 26 -11.27 -6.82 -13.00
N ASP A 27 -11.37 -6.12 -14.13
CA ASP A 27 -10.35 -6.16 -15.18
C ASP A 27 -9.10 -5.45 -14.70
N VAL A 28 -8.00 -6.17 -14.53
CA VAL A 28 -6.69 -5.68 -14.06
C VAL A 28 -5.63 -6.06 -15.07
N LEU A 29 -4.72 -5.12 -15.36
CA LEU A 29 -3.51 -5.34 -16.15
C LEU A 29 -2.29 -4.95 -15.29
N LEU A 30 -1.42 -5.90 -15.02
CA LEU A 30 -0.18 -5.65 -14.30
C LEU A 30 0.91 -5.19 -15.26
N VAL A 31 1.69 -4.19 -14.85
CA VAL A 31 2.86 -3.73 -15.61
C VAL A 31 4.07 -3.76 -14.68
N ASP A 32 5.10 -4.50 -15.07
CA ASP A 32 6.35 -4.58 -14.29
C ASP A 32 7.57 -4.67 -15.22
N ILE A 33 8.68 -4.06 -14.79
CA ILE A 33 9.95 -4.08 -15.53
C ILE A 33 10.64 -5.44 -15.47
N VAL A 34 10.29 -6.28 -14.49
CA VAL A 34 10.83 -7.63 -14.34
C VAL A 34 10.01 -8.57 -15.21
N LYS A 35 10.53 -8.86 -16.41
CA LYS A 35 9.84 -9.69 -17.42
C LYS A 35 9.41 -11.04 -16.86
N GLU A 36 10.26 -11.71 -16.09
CA GLU A 36 9.96 -13.01 -15.49
C GLU A 36 8.78 -12.91 -14.51
N HIS A 37 8.61 -11.77 -13.83
CA HIS A 37 7.47 -11.53 -12.96
C HIS A 37 6.18 -11.33 -13.77
N ALA A 38 6.22 -10.51 -14.81
CA ALA A 38 5.09 -10.30 -15.71
C ALA A 38 4.69 -11.63 -16.38
N ASP A 39 5.66 -12.42 -16.88
CA ASP A 39 5.40 -13.74 -17.47
C ASP A 39 4.74 -14.69 -16.46
N ALA A 40 5.24 -14.77 -15.25
CA ALA A 40 4.64 -15.60 -14.19
C ALA A 40 3.20 -15.16 -13.89
N CYS A 41 2.92 -13.87 -13.73
CA CYS A 41 1.58 -13.36 -13.45
C CYS A 41 0.56 -13.74 -14.53
N ARG A 42 0.96 -13.66 -15.82
CA ARG A 42 0.05 -13.95 -16.95
C ARG A 42 -0.06 -15.43 -17.31
N THR A 43 0.85 -16.30 -16.86
CA THR A 43 0.85 -17.72 -17.22
C THR A 43 0.47 -18.63 -16.06
N THR A 44 1.24 -18.64 -14.98
CA THR A 44 1.02 -19.46 -13.80
C THR A 44 0.21 -18.75 -12.72
N GLY A 45 0.13 -17.42 -12.81
CA GLY A 45 -0.57 -16.56 -11.86
C GLY A 45 0.33 -15.96 -10.79
N LEU A 46 -0.19 -14.89 -10.17
CA LEU A 46 0.39 -14.24 -9.01
C LEU A 46 -0.14 -14.91 -7.74
N THR A 47 0.77 -15.50 -6.96
CA THR A 47 0.45 -16.14 -5.68
C THR A 47 0.66 -15.14 -4.56
N ILE A 48 -0.41 -14.84 -3.86
CA ILE A 48 -0.41 -14.16 -2.55
C ILE A 48 -0.38 -15.25 -1.49
N PHE A 49 0.58 -15.20 -0.55
CA PHE A 49 0.69 -16.16 0.52
C PHE A 49 1.07 -15.46 1.84
N GLY A 50 0.88 -16.14 2.96
CA GLY A 50 1.22 -15.61 4.28
C GLY A 50 0.12 -15.84 5.31
N PRO A 51 0.21 -15.19 6.50
CA PRO A 51 -0.66 -15.51 7.64
C PRO A 51 -2.11 -15.05 7.44
N ILE A 52 -2.39 -14.21 6.44
CA ILE A 52 -3.74 -13.66 6.22
C ILE A 52 -4.58 -14.61 5.38
N GLU A 53 -4.05 -14.98 4.21
CA GLU A 53 -4.67 -15.94 3.29
C GLU A 53 -3.66 -16.37 2.21
N GLU A 54 -4.00 -17.45 1.51
CA GLU A 54 -3.22 -17.93 0.36
C GLU A 54 -4.14 -18.16 -0.83
N PHE A 55 -3.78 -17.58 -1.97
CA PHE A 55 -4.46 -17.81 -3.25
C PHE A 55 -3.56 -17.45 -4.43
N THR A 56 -3.89 -18.00 -5.60
CA THR A 56 -3.22 -17.68 -6.87
C THR A 56 -4.24 -17.13 -7.84
N GLN A 57 -3.90 -16.03 -8.52
CA GLN A 57 -4.73 -15.37 -9.51
C GLN A 57 -3.93 -15.19 -10.80
N VAL A 58 -4.40 -15.74 -11.92
CA VAL A 58 -3.87 -15.44 -13.25
C VAL A 58 -4.37 -14.05 -13.64
N ILE A 59 -3.44 -13.14 -13.96
CA ILE A 59 -3.75 -11.75 -14.25
C ILE A 59 -2.99 -11.37 -15.52
N PRO A 60 -3.62 -10.76 -16.54
CA PRO A 60 -2.92 -10.17 -17.66
C PRO A 60 -1.77 -9.28 -17.19
N ALA A 61 -0.60 -9.45 -17.78
CA ALA A 61 0.57 -8.70 -17.39
C ALA A 61 1.46 -8.41 -18.60
N ALA A 62 2.18 -7.29 -18.56
CA ALA A 62 3.08 -6.83 -19.60
C ALA A 62 4.32 -6.17 -18.99
N THR A 63 5.39 -6.04 -19.76
CA THR A 63 6.44 -5.06 -19.45
C THR A 63 6.02 -3.68 -19.97
N PRO A 64 6.65 -2.59 -19.51
CA PRO A 64 6.37 -1.25 -20.05
C PRO A 64 6.51 -1.17 -21.58
N GLU A 65 7.46 -1.90 -22.16
CA GLU A 65 7.71 -1.96 -23.60
C GLU A 65 6.64 -2.74 -24.38
N GLU A 66 6.01 -3.71 -23.73
CA GLU A 66 4.92 -4.52 -24.30
C GLU A 66 3.55 -3.80 -24.19
N LEU A 67 3.47 -2.78 -23.33
CA LEU A 67 2.19 -2.09 -23.08
C LEU A 67 1.77 -1.27 -24.30
N THR A 68 0.53 -1.41 -24.69
CA THR A 68 -0.10 -0.63 -25.77
C THR A 68 -1.45 -0.08 -25.31
N GLY A 69 -1.90 0.98 -25.97
CA GLY A 69 -3.20 1.56 -25.64
C GLY A 69 -3.14 2.70 -24.64
N SER A 70 -4.33 3.14 -24.22
CA SER A 70 -4.54 4.29 -23.34
C SER A 70 -5.60 3.91 -22.30
N TYR A 71 -5.37 4.27 -21.05
CA TYR A 71 -6.11 3.79 -19.88
C TYR A 71 -6.59 4.93 -19.00
N SER A 72 -7.80 4.85 -18.50
CA SER A 72 -8.36 5.90 -17.63
C SER A 72 -7.88 5.78 -16.18
N ARG A 73 -7.39 4.61 -15.77
CA ARG A 73 -6.99 4.35 -14.37
C ARG A 73 -5.62 3.68 -14.32
N ILE A 74 -4.61 4.42 -13.88
CA ILE A 74 -3.26 3.89 -13.65
C ILE A 74 -2.93 4.00 -12.16
N VAL A 75 -2.69 2.88 -11.51
CA VAL A 75 -2.22 2.78 -10.13
C VAL A 75 -0.70 2.71 -10.15
N LEU A 76 -0.04 3.75 -9.69
CA LEU A 76 1.42 3.80 -9.61
C LEU A 76 1.88 3.27 -8.24
N SER A 77 2.62 2.16 -8.26
CA SER A 77 3.07 1.44 -7.05
C SER A 77 4.54 1.02 -7.09
N VAL A 78 5.32 1.66 -7.94
CA VAL A 78 6.78 1.49 -7.93
C VAL A 78 7.39 2.10 -6.65
N LYS A 79 8.60 1.69 -6.30
CA LYS A 79 9.34 2.35 -5.21
C LYS A 79 9.54 3.83 -5.53
N ALA A 80 9.48 4.71 -4.51
CA ALA A 80 9.53 6.17 -4.69
C ALA A 80 10.70 6.65 -5.57
N GLN A 81 11.88 6.07 -5.42
CA GLN A 81 13.05 6.41 -6.24
C GLN A 81 12.89 6.09 -7.73
N ALA A 82 11.93 5.25 -8.10
CA ALA A 82 11.65 4.90 -9.49
C ALA A 82 10.54 5.78 -10.12
N THR A 83 9.88 6.64 -9.35
CA THR A 83 8.74 7.46 -9.81
C THR A 83 9.12 8.30 -11.02
N ARG A 84 10.26 9.01 -10.97
CA ARG A 84 10.74 9.87 -12.08
C ARG A 84 11.06 9.12 -13.36
N VAL A 85 11.41 7.84 -13.25
CA VAL A 85 11.65 6.98 -14.42
C VAL A 85 10.33 6.41 -14.95
N ALA A 86 9.41 6.05 -14.07
CA ALA A 86 8.12 5.47 -14.45
C ALA A 86 7.18 6.49 -15.10
N LEU A 87 7.15 7.75 -14.62
CA LEU A 87 6.23 8.77 -15.11
C LEU A 87 6.33 9.03 -16.63
N PRO A 88 7.51 9.25 -17.24
CA PRO A 88 7.61 9.42 -18.69
C PRO A 88 7.17 8.17 -19.48
N MET A 89 7.30 6.97 -18.89
CA MET A 89 6.90 5.73 -19.54
C MET A 89 5.38 5.53 -19.49
N LEU A 90 4.74 5.86 -18.36
CA LEU A 90 3.29 5.68 -18.19
C LEU A 90 2.46 6.80 -18.82
N ALA A 91 2.97 8.03 -18.88
CA ALA A 91 2.20 9.20 -19.34
C ALA A 91 1.60 9.03 -20.75
N PRO A 92 2.29 8.44 -21.74
CA PRO A 92 1.72 8.17 -23.06
C PRO A 92 0.53 7.20 -23.03
N HIS A 93 0.42 6.38 -21.99
CA HIS A 93 -0.66 5.40 -21.78
C HIS A 93 -1.80 5.94 -20.91
N LEU A 94 -1.70 7.15 -20.40
CA LEU A 94 -2.77 7.76 -19.61
C LEU A 94 -3.78 8.45 -20.55
N ALA A 95 -5.04 8.01 -20.50
CA ALA A 95 -6.12 8.59 -21.30
C ALA A 95 -6.28 10.09 -21.01
N PRO A 96 -6.81 10.90 -21.94
CA PRO A 96 -6.95 12.36 -21.74
C PRO A 96 -7.73 12.74 -20.47
N ASP A 97 -8.76 11.96 -20.13
CA ASP A 97 -9.60 12.09 -18.93
C ASP A 97 -9.20 11.13 -17.80
N GLY A 98 -8.11 10.38 -18.00
CA GLY A 98 -7.60 9.41 -17.04
C GLY A 98 -6.84 10.07 -15.88
N PHE A 99 -6.58 9.29 -14.85
CA PHE A 99 -5.86 9.72 -13.65
C PHE A 99 -4.85 8.68 -13.16
N VAL A 100 -3.85 9.15 -12.42
CA VAL A 100 -2.87 8.33 -11.71
C VAL A 100 -3.26 8.28 -10.22
N PHE A 101 -3.40 7.07 -9.70
CA PHE A 101 -3.62 6.79 -8.28
C PHE A 101 -2.29 6.35 -7.66
N SER A 102 -1.75 7.15 -6.73
CA SER A 102 -0.46 6.89 -6.10
C SER A 102 -0.61 5.90 -4.94
N ALA A 103 -0.23 4.64 -5.15
CA ALA A 103 -0.18 3.64 -4.08
C ALA A 103 1.27 3.46 -3.58
N GLN A 104 1.94 4.57 -3.28
CA GLN A 104 3.35 4.62 -2.93
C GLN A 104 3.57 5.15 -1.50
N ASN A 105 4.73 4.82 -0.94
CA ASN A 105 5.18 5.47 0.29
C ASN A 105 5.88 6.79 -0.06
N GLY A 106 5.66 7.84 0.74
CA GLY A 106 6.26 9.15 0.54
C GLY A 106 5.23 10.20 0.12
N LEU A 107 5.69 11.19 -0.63
CA LEU A 107 4.91 12.32 -1.13
C LEU A 107 5.04 12.40 -2.67
N ASN A 108 4.95 11.25 -3.32
CA ASN A 108 5.16 11.15 -4.78
C ASN A 108 4.05 11.83 -5.59
N GLU A 109 2.91 12.13 -4.95
CA GLU A 109 1.81 12.88 -5.54
C GLU A 109 2.27 14.25 -6.08
N ILE A 110 3.32 14.84 -5.48
CA ILE A 110 3.92 16.09 -5.96
C ILE A 110 4.53 15.87 -7.34
N GLU A 111 5.39 14.85 -7.50
CA GLU A 111 6.04 14.54 -8.78
C GLU A 111 5.03 14.05 -9.83
N ILE A 112 4.02 13.30 -9.41
CA ILE A 112 2.95 12.84 -10.30
C ILE A 112 2.16 14.04 -10.82
N ALA A 113 1.77 14.98 -9.94
CA ALA A 113 1.03 16.17 -10.31
C ALA A 113 1.81 17.11 -11.26
N GLU A 114 3.13 17.20 -11.09
CA GLU A 114 4.01 17.91 -12.01
C GLU A 114 4.03 17.27 -13.42
N ALA A 115 3.95 15.95 -13.50
CA ALA A 115 4.05 15.20 -14.74
C ALA A 115 2.72 15.08 -15.51
N VAL A 116 1.60 14.85 -14.82
CA VAL A 116 0.31 14.53 -15.45
C VAL A 116 -0.80 15.55 -15.14
N GLY A 117 -0.54 16.52 -14.27
CA GLY A 117 -1.51 17.51 -13.79
C GLY A 117 -2.10 17.14 -12.42
N ALA A 118 -2.32 18.16 -11.59
CA ALA A 118 -2.88 17.98 -10.25
C ALA A 118 -4.31 17.40 -10.30
N GLU A 119 -5.10 17.83 -11.26
CA GLU A 119 -6.47 17.35 -11.50
C GLU A 119 -6.54 15.88 -11.93
N ARG A 120 -5.41 15.31 -12.34
CA ARG A 120 -5.28 13.90 -12.76
C ARG A 120 -4.48 13.06 -11.75
N THR A 121 -4.26 13.58 -10.55
CA THR A 121 -3.49 12.93 -9.49
C THR A 121 -4.39 12.65 -8.29
N MET A 122 -4.44 11.40 -7.86
CA MET A 122 -5.14 10.96 -6.65
C MET A 122 -4.15 10.31 -5.68
N GLY A 123 -4.21 10.68 -4.41
CA GLY A 123 -3.35 10.14 -3.38
C GLY A 123 -3.93 8.91 -2.69
N CYS A 124 -3.05 8.03 -2.25
CA CYS A 124 -3.40 6.93 -1.39
C CYS A 124 -2.34 6.67 -0.32
N PHE A 125 -2.74 6.76 0.92
CA PHE A 125 -1.96 6.26 2.02
C PHE A 125 -2.13 4.75 2.11
N VAL A 126 -1.05 3.98 1.87
CA VAL A 126 -1.02 2.53 2.01
C VAL A 126 -0.11 2.14 3.17
N ASN A 127 -0.61 1.36 4.11
CA ASN A 127 0.16 0.91 5.27
C ASN A 127 -0.18 -0.54 5.62
N PHE A 128 0.18 -1.45 4.72
CA PHE A 128 0.09 -2.89 4.97
C PHE A 128 1.45 -3.56 4.71
N SER A 129 1.65 -4.74 5.27
CA SER A 129 2.90 -5.48 5.14
C SER A 129 2.81 -6.45 3.97
N ALA A 130 3.67 -6.26 2.98
CA ALA A 130 3.83 -7.18 1.87
C ALA A 130 5.28 -7.15 1.38
N ASP A 131 5.80 -8.33 1.00
CA ASP A 131 7.15 -8.50 0.49
C ASP A 131 7.15 -9.32 -0.81
N TRP A 132 7.96 -8.90 -1.76
CA TRP A 132 8.16 -9.62 -3.01
C TRP A 132 9.15 -10.77 -2.82
N HIS A 133 8.73 -12.00 -3.09
CA HIS A 133 9.49 -13.23 -2.89
C HIS A 133 9.90 -13.91 -4.21
N GLY A 134 10.07 -13.12 -5.26
CA GLY A 134 10.44 -13.60 -6.59
C GLY A 134 9.28 -13.55 -7.58
N PRO A 135 9.52 -13.92 -8.84
CA PRO A 135 8.52 -13.88 -9.90
C PRO A 135 7.24 -14.64 -9.52
N GLY A 136 6.10 -13.96 -9.64
CA GLY A 136 4.79 -14.52 -9.34
C GLY A 136 4.49 -14.81 -7.87
N ARG A 137 5.28 -14.29 -6.90
CA ARG A 137 5.09 -14.61 -5.47
C ARG A 137 5.22 -13.38 -4.58
N ILE A 138 4.19 -13.12 -3.77
CA ILE A 138 4.16 -12.03 -2.79
C ILE A 138 3.74 -12.59 -1.43
N LEU A 139 4.56 -12.36 -0.39
CA LEU A 139 4.19 -12.57 0.99
C LEU A 139 3.29 -11.41 1.46
N PHE A 140 2.08 -11.71 1.90
CA PHE A 140 1.17 -10.75 2.52
C PHE A 140 1.20 -10.93 4.03
N GLY A 141 1.99 -10.10 4.69
CA GLY A 141 2.27 -10.21 6.13
C GLY A 141 1.17 -9.66 7.04
N GLY A 142 0.35 -8.75 6.57
CA GLY A 142 -0.72 -8.21 7.41
C GLY A 142 -1.45 -7.00 6.84
N ARG A 143 -2.74 -6.89 7.18
CA ARG A 143 -3.59 -5.74 6.90
C ARG A 143 -3.24 -4.58 7.83
N SER A 144 -3.44 -3.38 7.36
CA SER A 144 -3.34 -2.17 8.17
C SER A 144 -4.26 -1.09 7.56
N ALA A 145 -3.81 0.15 7.47
CA ALA A 145 -4.65 1.26 7.04
C ALA A 145 -4.45 1.57 5.55
N VAL A 146 -5.56 1.87 4.87
CA VAL A 146 -5.60 2.45 3.52
C VAL A 146 -6.50 3.69 3.56
N VAL A 147 -6.01 4.80 3.02
CA VAL A 147 -6.78 6.05 2.95
C VAL A 147 -6.71 6.58 1.52
N VAL A 148 -7.85 6.97 0.97
CA VAL A 148 -8.00 7.43 -0.42
C VAL A 148 -8.52 8.86 -0.44
N GLY A 149 -7.90 9.73 -1.22
CA GLY A 149 -8.35 11.13 -1.39
C GLY A 149 -7.72 11.82 -2.60
N GLU A 150 -8.43 12.80 -3.13
CA GLU A 150 -7.89 13.71 -4.13
C GLU A 150 -6.87 14.66 -3.47
N ILE A 151 -5.85 15.07 -4.23
CA ILE A 151 -4.83 15.99 -3.69
C ILE A 151 -5.34 17.43 -3.51
N ASP A 152 -6.48 17.77 -4.13
CA ASP A 152 -7.17 19.06 -3.97
C ASP A 152 -8.26 19.05 -2.89
N GLY A 153 -8.45 17.92 -2.18
CA GLY A 153 -9.45 17.74 -1.13
C GLY A 153 -10.87 17.51 -1.64
N SER A 154 -11.10 17.51 -2.95
CA SER A 154 -12.44 17.20 -3.48
C SER A 154 -12.77 15.70 -3.31
N ILE A 155 -14.07 15.39 -3.25
CA ILE A 155 -14.56 14.00 -3.26
C ILE A 155 -15.42 13.84 -4.51
N ARG A 156 -14.84 13.18 -5.54
CA ARG A 156 -15.45 12.94 -6.84
C ARG A 156 -16.00 11.52 -6.94
N ASP A 157 -16.75 11.21 -7.98
CA ASP A 157 -17.21 9.83 -8.22
C ASP A 157 -16.05 8.86 -8.40
N ARG A 158 -14.97 9.27 -9.09
CA ARG A 158 -13.76 8.45 -9.24
C ARG A 158 -13.08 8.18 -7.90
N THR A 159 -13.10 9.15 -6.96
CA THR A 159 -12.52 8.99 -5.60
C THR A 159 -13.31 7.95 -4.82
N ARG A 160 -14.65 8.00 -4.90
CA ARG A 160 -15.54 6.99 -4.29
C ARG A 160 -15.32 5.62 -4.91
N ALA A 161 -15.20 5.55 -6.24
CA ALA A 161 -14.94 4.29 -6.95
C ALA A 161 -13.61 3.65 -6.54
N MET A 162 -12.54 4.44 -6.44
CA MET A 162 -11.23 3.94 -5.96
C MET A 162 -11.27 3.55 -4.49
N HIS A 163 -12.03 4.27 -3.65
CA HIS A 163 -12.24 3.88 -2.26
C HIS A 163 -12.95 2.52 -2.16
N GLU A 164 -14.02 2.28 -2.93
CA GLU A 164 -14.72 0.98 -2.96
C GLU A 164 -13.78 -0.16 -3.44
N LEU A 165 -12.93 0.09 -4.43
CA LEU A 165 -11.89 -0.87 -4.84
C LEU A 165 -10.92 -1.18 -3.69
N CYS A 166 -10.47 -0.16 -2.97
CA CYS A 166 -9.59 -0.36 -1.81
C CYS A 166 -10.28 -1.14 -0.68
N ARG A 167 -11.60 -1.01 -0.51
CA ARG A 167 -12.37 -1.78 0.48
C ARG A 167 -12.44 -3.27 0.20
N ILE A 168 -12.25 -3.70 -1.04
CA ILE A 168 -12.13 -5.13 -1.40
C ILE A 168 -10.90 -5.74 -0.69
N PHE A 169 -9.81 -4.99 -0.64
CA PHE A 169 -8.57 -5.39 0.01
C PHE A 169 -8.59 -5.08 1.52
N GLU A 170 -8.95 -3.84 1.90
CA GLU A 170 -9.01 -3.37 3.28
C GLU A 170 -10.43 -2.84 3.58
N PRO A 171 -11.30 -3.65 4.21
CA PRO A 171 -12.70 -3.26 4.44
C PRO A 171 -12.87 -1.97 5.24
N ASP A 172 -11.87 -1.61 6.05
CA ASP A 172 -11.84 -0.39 6.86
C ASP A 172 -11.10 0.77 6.16
N ALA A 173 -10.93 0.70 4.81
CA ALA A 173 -10.35 1.80 4.03
C ALA A 173 -11.13 3.10 4.26
N VAL A 174 -10.42 4.21 4.32
CA VAL A 174 -10.96 5.54 4.66
C VAL A 174 -11.02 6.40 3.40
N LEU A 175 -12.15 7.02 3.16
CA LEU A 175 -12.30 8.11 2.19
C LEU A 175 -12.06 9.45 2.91
N THR A 176 -11.19 10.30 2.35
CA THR A 176 -10.83 11.57 2.98
C THR A 176 -10.82 12.75 1.99
N ASP A 177 -11.13 13.93 2.49
CA ASP A 177 -10.90 15.23 1.85
C ASP A 177 -9.54 15.86 2.22
N ASP A 178 -8.74 15.17 3.02
CA ASP A 178 -7.43 15.63 3.49
C ASP A 178 -6.37 14.53 3.39
N ILE A 179 -6.06 14.12 2.17
CA ILE A 179 -5.05 13.07 1.94
C ILE A 179 -3.65 13.52 2.37
N TRP A 180 -3.33 14.80 2.22
CA TRP A 180 -2.03 15.33 2.60
C TRP A 180 -1.76 15.20 4.10
N GLY A 181 -2.78 15.41 4.94
CA GLY A 181 -2.67 15.21 6.39
C GLY A 181 -2.24 13.80 6.74
N TYR A 182 -2.80 12.78 6.06
CA TYR A 182 -2.43 11.36 6.27
C TYR A 182 -1.05 11.03 5.73
N LEU A 183 -0.69 11.52 4.53
CA LEU A 183 0.63 11.29 3.94
C LEU A 183 1.74 11.90 4.81
N TRP A 184 1.59 13.15 5.24
CA TRP A 184 2.55 13.81 6.13
C TRP A 184 2.59 13.16 7.53
N GLY A 185 1.45 12.70 8.04
CA GLY A 185 1.40 11.94 9.28
C GLY A 185 2.23 10.65 9.21
N LYS A 186 2.15 9.94 8.07
CA LYS A 186 2.98 8.75 7.82
C LYS A 186 4.45 9.10 7.67
N MET A 187 4.78 10.21 7.03
CA MET A 187 6.17 10.66 6.87
C MET A 187 6.87 10.89 8.21
N SER A 188 6.17 11.40 9.24
CA SER A 188 6.76 11.58 10.56
C SER A 188 7.18 10.24 11.19
N TYR A 189 6.34 9.23 11.09
CA TYR A 189 6.67 7.86 11.50
C TYR A 189 7.75 7.24 10.61
N GLY A 190 7.65 7.44 9.30
CA GLY A 190 8.60 6.93 8.32
C GLY A 190 10.03 7.42 8.56
N ALA A 191 10.22 8.70 8.92
CA ALA A 191 11.53 9.25 9.25
C ALA A 191 12.17 8.51 10.42
N MET A 192 11.40 8.27 11.50
CA MET A 192 11.88 7.48 12.64
C MET A 192 12.19 6.03 12.23
N LEU A 193 11.34 5.42 11.41
CA LEU A 193 11.51 4.05 10.96
C LEU A 193 12.82 3.87 10.17
N PHE A 194 13.10 4.76 9.22
CA PHE A 194 14.34 4.71 8.42
C PHE A 194 15.58 4.92 9.28
N ALA A 195 15.50 5.75 10.34
CA ALA A 195 16.61 5.95 11.24
C ALA A 195 16.97 4.72 12.07
N THR A 196 16.05 3.76 12.26
CA THR A 196 16.38 2.49 12.93
C THR A 196 17.37 1.63 12.14
N ALA A 197 17.54 1.88 10.82
CA ALA A 197 18.52 1.19 9.99
C ALA A 197 19.98 1.63 10.23
N LEU A 198 20.23 2.63 11.08
CA LEU A 198 21.58 3.08 11.43
C LEU A 198 22.34 2.12 12.35
N ASN A 199 21.67 1.10 12.87
CA ASN A 199 22.28 0.04 13.68
C ASN A 199 21.68 -1.33 13.34
N HIS A 200 22.15 -2.39 14.02
CA HIS A 200 21.70 -3.77 13.81
C HIS A 200 20.55 -4.23 14.73
N ASP A 201 20.08 -3.34 15.64
CA ASP A 201 18.97 -3.69 16.51
C ASP A 201 17.65 -3.75 15.72
N SER A 202 16.71 -4.55 16.20
CA SER A 202 15.37 -4.55 15.64
C SER A 202 14.70 -3.18 15.81
N MET A 203 13.75 -2.86 14.96
CA MET A 203 12.93 -1.66 15.08
C MET A 203 12.27 -1.56 16.47
N THR A 204 11.77 -2.67 16.99
CA THR A 204 11.17 -2.74 18.33
C THR A 204 12.20 -2.39 19.43
N ALA A 205 13.41 -2.93 19.35
CA ALA A 205 14.47 -2.64 20.30
C ALA A 205 14.91 -1.16 20.23
N ASN A 206 15.00 -0.61 19.01
CA ASN A 206 15.32 0.81 18.79
C ASN A 206 14.29 1.72 19.47
N PHE A 207 12.99 1.48 19.26
CA PHE A 207 11.93 2.31 19.84
C PHE A 207 11.72 2.10 21.34
N ALA A 208 12.08 0.94 21.87
CA ALA A 208 11.97 0.63 23.29
C ALA A 208 13.11 1.24 24.14
N ASP A 209 14.20 1.68 23.50
CA ASP A 209 15.35 2.25 24.21
C ASP A 209 15.11 3.72 24.61
N PRO A 210 14.98 4.02 25.91
CA PRO A 210 14.74 5.40 26.39
C PRO A 210 15.86 6.39 26.01
N ALA A 211 17.10 5.90 25.85
CA ALA A 211 18.23 6.76 25.49
C ALA A 211 18.11 7.28 24.04
N ARG A 212 17.38 6.57 23.18
CA ARG A 212 17.16 6.95 21.78
C ARG A 212 15.90 7.80 21.57
N PHE A 213 14.99 7.84 22.54
CA PHE A 213 13.73 8.56 22.44
C PHE A 213 13.87 10.04 22.02
N PRO A 214 14.85 10.82 22.54
CA PRO A 214 15.04 12.20 22.11
C PRO A 214 15.29 12.34 20.60
N ALA A 215 16.04 11.40 19.99
CA ALA A 215 16.31 11.40 18.55
C ALA A 215 15.05 11.12 17.74
N TRP A 216 14.25 10.13 18.17
CA TRP A 216 12.97 9.82 17.51
C TRP A 216 12.01 11.01 17.56
N LEU A 217 11.93 11.66 18.71
CA LEU A 217 11.08 12.83 18.90
C LEU A 217 11.55 14.02 18.04
N ALA A 218 12.87 14.23 17.93
CA ALA A 218 13.44 15.28 17.09
C ALA A 218 13.09 15.05 15.60
N LEU A 219 13.32 13.85 15.09
CA LEU A 219 12.96 13.48 13.72
C LEU A 219 11.47 13.70 13.41
N ALA A 220 10.59 13.22 14.28
CA ALA A 220 9.16 13.41 14.11
C ALA A 220 8.77 14.89 14.10
N ARG A 221 9.35 15.70 15.01
CA ARG A 221 9.11 17.14 15.10
C ARG A 221 9.58 17.91 13.88
N GLU A 222 10.71 17.56 13.29
CA GLU A 222 11.20 18.18 12.05
C GLU A 222 10.21 17.95 10.91
N VAL A 223 9.74 16.71 10.70
CA VAL A 223 8.76 16.41 9.66
C VAL A 223 7.45 17.16 9.89
N VAL A 224 6.95 17.18 11.13
CA VAL A 224 5.74 17.92 11.50
C VAL A 224 5.92 19.44 11.27
N ALA A 225 7.08 20.00 11.64
CA ALA A 225 7.35 21.43 11.42
C ALA A 225 7.34 21.79 9.92
N VAL A 226 7.92 20.94 9.06
CA VAL A 226 7.90 21.14 7.61
C VAL A 226 6.46 21.04 7.08
N ALA A 227 5.68 20.07 7.53
CA ALA A 227 4.27 19.93 7.11
C ALA A 227 3.46 21.18 7.47
N LEU A 228 3.58 21.66 8.71
CA LEU A 228 2.89 22.86 9.19
C LEU A 228 3.34 24.12 8.41
N ALA A 229 4.62 24.25 8.10
CA ALA A 229 5.14 25.36 7.29
C ALA A 229 4.58 25.33 5.84
N ARG A 230 4.14 24.16 5.36
CA ARG A 230 3.46 23.99 4.08
C ARG A 230 1.93 24.09 4.18
N GLY A 231 1.40 24.45 5.35
CA GLY A 231 -0.04 24.57 5.58
C GLY A 231 -0.78 23.25 5.78
N VAL A 232 -0.05 22.14 5.99
CA VAL A 232 -0.63 20.82 6.20
C VAL A 232 -0.56 20.43 7.67
N THR A 233 -1.70 20.03 8.24
CA THR A 233 -1.77 19.48 9.60
C THR A 233 -1.67 17.94 9.53
N PRO A 234 -0.55 17.32 9.96
CA PRO A 234 -0.39 15.89 9.93
C PRO A 234 -1.46 15.15 10.73
N ARG A 235 -2.04 14.11 10.15
CA ARG A 235 -3.05 13.25 10.78
C ARG A 235 -2.47 11.90 11.17
N ALA A 236 -2.84 11.42 12.35
CA ALA A 236 -2.57 10.03 12.75
C ALA A 236 -3.62 9.11 12.10
N CYS A 237 -3.18 8.10 11.35
CA CYS A 237 -4.06 7.03 10.94
C CYS A 237 -4.24 6.06 12.11
N ARG A 238 -5.30 6.26 12.89
CA ARG A 238 -5.70 5.31 13.94
C ARG A 238 -6.55 4.24 13.31
N ARG A 239 -6.05 3.02 13.23
CA ARG A 239 -6.91 1.86 13.02
C ARG A 239 -7.88 1.79 14.21
N PRO A 240 -9.19 1.72 14.01
CA PRO A 240 -10.08 1.36 15.11
C PRO A 240 -9.61 0.01 15.64
N LEU A 241 -9.33 -0.07 16.95
CA LEU A 241 -8.97 -1.30 17.63
C LEU A 241 -10.17 -2.25 17.48
N ARG A 242 -10.16 -3.09 16.47
CA ARG A 242 -11.06 -4.24 16.45
C ARG A 242 -10.68 -5.11 17.63
N ALA A 243 -11.60 -5.34 18.53
CA ALA A 243 -11.43 -6.33 19.59
C ALA A 243 -10.99 -7.64 18.92
N VAL A 244 -9.81 -8.11 19.28
CA VAL A 244 -9.35 -9.45 18.87
C VAL A 244 -10.36 -10.40 19.47
N SER A 245 -11.25 -10.95 18.64
CA SER A 245 -12.13 -12.03 19.06
C SER A 245 -11.23 -13.23 19.34
N THR A 246 -10.90 -13.43 20.59
CA THR A 246 -10.31 -14.67 21.07
C THR A 246 -11.40 -15.74 21.01
N LYS A 247 -11.62 -16.31 19.81
CA LYS A 247 -12.38 -17.56 19.71
C LYS A 247 -11.53 -18.67 20.31
N GLY A 248 -11.98 -19.10 21.52
CA GLY A 248 -11.98 -20.48 21.97
C GLY A 248 -10.64 -21.20 22.03
N GLY A 249 -9.94 -21.04 23.13
CA GLY A 249 -9.14 -22.11 23.67
C GLY A 249 -9.85 -22.67 24.90
N GLU A 250 -10.82 -23.56 24.72
CA GLU A 250 -11.28 -24.44 25.81
C GLU A 250 -10.13 -25.38 26.19
N THR A 251 -9.42 -25.02 27.24
CA THR A 251 -8.50 -25.93 27.91
C THR A 251 -9.36 -26.89 28.69
N GLN A 252 -9.49 -28.11 28.20
CA GLN A 252 -10.01 -29.24 29.00
C GLN A 252 -9.12 -29.41 30.23
N ALA A 253 -9.64 -29.01 31.36
CA ALA A 253 -9.08 -29.40 32.65
C ALA A 253 -9.33 -30.90 32.86
N SER A 254 -8.30 -31.70 32.65
CA SER A 254 -8.31 -33.10 33.07
C SER A 254 -8.23 -33.16 34.62
N THR A 255 -9.37 -33.44 35.24
CA THR A 255 -9.41 -33.83 36.64
C THR A 255 -8.81 -35.24 36.80
N GLY A 256 -7.52 -35.31 37.10
CA GLY A 256 -6.85 -36.52 37.55
C GLY A 256 -7.02 -36.65 39.05
N SER A 257 -7.99 -37.45 39.50
CA SER A 257 -8.06 -37.99 40.86
C SER A 257 -7.00 -39.04 41.01
N GLY A 258 -5.92 -38.75 41.70
CA GLY A 258 -4.92 -39.72 42.16
C GLY A 258 -4.94 -39.79 43.68
N GLY A 259 -5.60 -40.82 44.21
CA GLY A 259 -5.58 -41.14 45.61
C GLY A 259 -4.19 -41.58 46.08
N CYS A 260 -3.77 -41.06 47.21
CA CYS A 260 -2.59 -41.53 47.96
C CYS A 260 -3.08 -42.40 49.10
N THR A 261 -2.71 -43.65 49.04
CA THR A 261 -2.79 -44.57 50.21
C THR A 261 -1.40 -45.07 50.50
N SER A 262 -1.08 -45.05 51.85
CA SER A 262 0.05 -45.53 52.63
C SER A 262 1.39 -44.86 52.44
#